data_b5dca6d5a175af0d766958e8682b5f84
#
_entry.id   b5dca6d5a175af0d766958e8682b5f84
#
_cell.length_a   1.000
_cell.length_b   1.000
_cell.length_c   1.000
_cell.angle_alpha   90.00
_cell.angle_beta   90.00
_cell.angle_gamma   90.00
#
_symmetry.space_group_name_H-M   'P 1'
#
loop_
_entity.id
_entity.type
_entity.pdbx_description
1 polymer ?
#
loop_
_entity_poly.entity_id
_entity_poly.type
_entity_poly.pdbx_seq_one_letter_code
_entity_poly.pdbx_strand_id
1 'polypeptide(L)'
;QPPIARSMLQYRFDRLSGAERNAAAHGYRGAMFPWESGASGEEDTPVWALTGPFEQHITADVGIAAWNYYCVTHDKYWLQSEGYPLLKETADFWTSRVTRNGPGRYDIVNVVAADEFAQNVDDNAFTNAAAREDLEDASAAARVLGTAPDPDWANVAKNIPILKFPDGTVREYAGYNGQQTKQADVELLGYPLHAISDSSTIRRDLDYYGARIANGPAMTQSIYAILQERLGMPETAFATFEKGYRSHEVAPFDTISEVAGDTNVYFATGAGGFLQTMLYGFGGLEITPQGIVQRPTRLPAEWRSLTLTGIGPHLKTYVIRSSDQKPKAAAH
;
A
#
# COMPACT_ATOMS: atom_id res chain seq x y z
N GLN A 1 -1.26 -13.57 -9.78
CA GLN A 1 -2.38 -14.17 -10.54
C GLN A 1 -3.15 -13.06 -11.28
N PRO A 2 -2.71 -12.64 -12.49
CA PRO A 2 -3.34 -11.53 -13.21
C PRO A 2 -4.86 -11.68 -13.42
N PRO A 3 -5.42 -12.87 -13.74
CA PRO A 3 -6.87 -13.00 -13.90
C PRO A 3 -7.67 -12.67 -12.63
N ILE A 4 -7.14 -13.02 -11.45
CA ILE A 4 -7.79 -12.70 -10.17
C ILE A 4 -7.69 -11.19 -9.90
N ALA A 5 -6.52 -10.59 -10.10
CA ALA A 5 -6.34 -9.15 -9.95
C ALA A 5 -7.27 -8.38 -10.90
N ARG A 6 -7.39 -8.81 -12.17
CA ARG A 6 -8.34 -8.21 -13.10
C ARG A 6 -9.78 -8.28 -12.60
N SER A 7 -10.20 -9.41 -12.07
CA SER A 7 -11.56 -9.61 -11.54
C SER A 7 -11.86 -8.64 -10.37
N MET A 8 -10.87 -8.38 -9.50
CA MET A 8 -11.00 -7.40 -8.42
C MET A 8 -11.09 -5.96 -8.96
N LEU A 9 -10.27 -5.61 -9.96
CA LEU A 9 -10.33 -4.29 -10.60
C LEU A 9 -11.61 -4.10 -11.41
N GLN A 10 -12.11 -5.17 -12.07
CA GLN A 10 -13.39 -5.14 -12.76
C GLN A 10 -14.54 -4.79 -11.80
N TYR A 11 -14.52 -5.36 -10.58
CA TYR A 11 -15.50 -5.00 -9.55
C TYR A 11 -15.48 -3.48 -9.27
N ARG A 12 -14.29 -2.87 -9.16
CA ARG A 12 -14.17 -1.42 -8.95
C ARG A 12 -14.60 -0.62 -10.16
N PHE A 13 -14.23 -1.06 -11.36
CA PHE A 13 -14.64 -0.40 -12.61
C PHE A 13 -16.16 -0.43 -12.82
N ASP A 14 -16.81 -1.58 -12.63
CA ASP A 14 -18.26 -1.72 -12.75
C ASP A 14 -19.03 -0.84 -11.75
N ARG A 15 -18.37 -0.35 -10.70
CA ARG A 15 -18.94 0.47 -9.65
C ARG A 15 -18.36 1.90 -9.59
N LEU A 16 -17.64 2.28 -10.61
CA LEU A 16 -17.04 3.61 -10.70
C LEU A 16 -18.08 4.71 -10.53
N SER A 17 -19.26 4.58 -11.15
CA SER A 17 -20.34 5.54 -10.97
C SER A 17 -20.86 5.66 -9.52
N GLY A 18 -20.75 4.60 -8.72
CA GLY A 18 -21.03 4.65 -7.28
C GLY A 18 -20.02 5.51 -6.54
N ALA A 19 -18.73 5.31 -6.85
CA ALA A 19 -17.66 6.10 -6.26
C ALA A 19 -17.71 7.59 -6.70
N GLU A 20 -18.14 7.87 -7.93
CA GLU A 20 -18.38 9.25 -8.41
C GLU A 20 -19.52 9.92 -7.63
N ARG A 21 -20.62 9.21 -7.37
CA ARG A 21 -21.71 9.73 -6.53
C ARG A 21 -21.25 9.94 -5.09
N ASN A 22 -20.41 9.06 -4.57
CA ASN A 22 -19.83 9.20 -3.23
C ASN A 22 -18.95 10.46 -3.15
N ALA A 23 -18.07 10.71 -4.13
CA ALA A 23 -17.29 11.94 -4.21
C ALA A 23 -18.19 13.18 -4.24
N ALA A 24 -19.21 13.19 -5.10
CA ALA A 24 -20.14 14.30 -5.25
C ALA A 24 -20.94 14.58 -3.95
N ALA A 25 -21.35 13.54 -3.22
CA ALA A 25 -22.03 13.67 -1.93
C ALA A 25 -21.15 14.35 -0.87
N HIS A 26 -19.83 14.21 -0.97
CA HIS A 26 -18.85 14.87 -0.10
C HIS A 26 -18.33 16.21 -0.66
N GLY A 27 -18.86 16.66 -1.80
CA GLY A 27 -18.48 17.92 -2.45
C GLY A 27 -17.19 17.86 -3.27
N TYR A 28 -16.74 16.67 -3.64
CA TYR A 28 -15.55 16.44 -4.47
C TYR A 28 -15.90 16.04 -5.91
N ARG A 29 -14.93 16.17 -6.82
CA ARG A 29 -14.99 15.67 -8.20
C ARG A 29 -14.33 14.29 -8.23
N GLY A 30 -14.42 13.63 -9.40
CA GLY A 30 -13.82 12.32 -9.62
C GLY A 30 -14.52 11.22 -8.84
N ALA A 31 -13.79 10.19 -8.45
CA ALA A 31 -14.31 9.03 -7.74
C ALA A 31 -13.68 8.88 -6.36
N MET A 32 -14.50 8.87 -5.32
CA MET A 32 -14.12 8.52 -3.95
C MET A 32 -14.59 7.11 -3.66
N PHE A 33 -13.67 6.15 -3.74
CA PHE A 33 -14.00 4.76 -3.45
C PHE A 33 -14.32 4.58 -1.97
N PRO A 34 -15.37 3.81 -1.64
CA PRO A 34 -15.80 3.63 -0.26
C PRO A 34 -14.85 2.75 0.54
N TRP A 35 -14.82 2.94 1.86
CA TRP A 35 -14.12 2.03 2.77
C TRP A 35 -14.74 0.64 2.73
N GLU A 36 -16.05 0.52 2.96
CA GLU A 36 -16.79 -0.72 2.74
C GLU A 36 -17.68 -0.58 1.49
N SER A 37 -17.40 -1.39 0.48
CA SER A 37 -18.05 -1.31 -0.81
C SER A 37 -19.10 -2.40 -1.00
N GLY A 38 -20.33 -2.00 -1.07
CA GLY A 38 -21.46 -2.90 -1.35
C GLY A 38 -21.77 -3.07 -2.84
N ALA A 39 -22.99 -3.52 -3.13
CA ALA A 39 -23.42 -3.84 -4.48
C ALA A 39 -23.49 -2.62 -5.41
N SER A 40 -23.81 -1.44 -4.87
CA SER A 40 -23.91 -0.17 -5.62
C SER A 40 -22.55 0.49 -5.90
N GLY A 41 -21.51 0.14 -5.13
CA GLY A 41 -20.23 0.83 -5.12
C GLY A 41 -20.24 2.13 -4.30
N GLU A 42 -21.32 2.41 -3.59
CA GLU A 42 -21.43 3.48 -2.62
C GLU A 42 -20.93 3.04 -1.25
N GLU A 43 -20.78 3.99 -0.33
CA GLU A 43 -20.26 3.73 1.02
C GLU A 43 -21.29 2.96 1.86
N ASP A 44 -20.93 1.77 2.32
CA ASP A 44 -21.75 0.90 3.17
C ASP A 44 -21.22 0.81 4.61
N THR A 45 -20.14 1.49 4.94
CA THR A 45 -19.58 1.53 6.30
C THR A 45 -20.63 2.05 7.28
N PRO A 46 -20.81 1.41 8.44
CA PRO A 46 -21.77 1.87 9.44
C PRO A 46 -21.55 3.34 9.82
N VAL A 47 -22.63 4.09 9.93
CA VAL A 47 -22.60 5.55 10.15
C VAL A 47 -21.86 6.00 11.42
N TRP A 48 -21.62 5.11 12.36
CA TRP A 48 -20.84 5.39 13.57
C TRP A 48 -19.32 5.26 13.35
N ALA A 49 -18.88 4.62 12.26
CA ALA A 49 -17.48 4.42 11.97
C ALA A 49 -16.95 5.56 11.09
N LEU A 50 -16.00 6.31 11.62
CA LEU A 50 -15.40 7.45 10.93
C LEU A 50 -14.54 7.06 9.72
N THR A 51 -14.21 5.79 9.59
CA THR A 51 -13.47 5.24 8.44
C THR A 51 -14.23 5.47 7.13
N GLY A 52 -15.55 5.25 7.10
CA GLY A 52 -16.37 5.46 5.90
C GLY A 52 -16.15 6.84 5.25
N PRO A 53 -16.45 7.94 5.91
CA PRO A 53 -16.32 9.28 5.31
C PRO A 53 -14.89 9.82 5.25
N PHE A 54 -13.95 9.34 6.09
CA PHE A 54 -12.66 10.00 6.29
C PHE A 54 -11.42 9.15 6.02
N GLU A 55 -11.52 7.81 5.90
CA GLU A 55 -10.38 6.96 5.53
C GLU A 55 -10.29 6.83 4.01
N GLN A 56 -9.76 7.87 3.38
CA GLN A 56 -9.89 8.11 1.95
C GLN A 56 -8.72 7.57 1.13
N HIS A 57 -7.66 7.07 1.76
CA HIS A 57 -6.53 6.48 1.04
C HIS A 57 -6.93 5.28 0.17
N ILE A 58 -8.04 4.58 0.51
CA ILE A 58 -8.61 3.50 -0.32
C ILE A 58 -8.84 3.94 -1.78
N THR A 59 -9.12 5.21 -2.02
CA THR A 59 -9.25 5.76 -3.37
C THR A 59 -7.94 5.67 -4.14
N ALA A 60 -6.83 6.07 -3.53
CA ALA A 60 -5.50 5.93 -4.13
C ALA A 60 -5.11 4.45 -4.29
N ASP A 61 -5.44 3.59 -3.31
CA ASP A 61 -5.12 2.16 -3.36
C ASP A 61 -5.75 1.48 -4.58
N VAL A 62 -6.94 1.90 -4.98
CA VAL A 62 -7.60 1.42 -6.21
C VAL A 62 -6.85 1.86 -7.47
N GLY A 63 -6.44 3.13 -7.55
CA GLY A 63 -5.67 3.65 -8.68
C GLY A 63 -4.30 2.97 -8.79
N ILE A 64 -3.55 2.89 -7.70
CA ILE A 64 -2.26 2.21 -7.61
C ILE A 64 -2.38 0.72 -8.02
N ALA A 65 -3.44 0.04 -7.58
CA ALA A 65 -3.69 -1.35 -7.98
C ALA A 65 -3.95 -1.47 -9.49
N ALA A 66 -4.67 -0.52 -10.09
CA ALA A 66 -4.91 -0.47 -11.54
C ALA A 66 -3.59 -0.25 -12.31
N TRP A 67 -2.76 0.68 -11.88
CA TRP A 67 -1.45 0.90 -12.48
C TRP A 67 -0.53 -0.31 -12.34
N ASN A 68 -0.45 -0.92 -11.17
CA ASN A 68 0.32 -2.13 -10.92
C ASN A 68 -0.13 -3.29 -11.82
N TYR A 69 -1.43 -3.44 -12.04
CA TYR A 69 -1.94 -4.46 -12.98
C TYR A 69 -1.43 -4.20 -14.41
N TYR A 70 -1.47 -2.94 -14.87
CA TYR A 70 -0.90 -2.58 -16.17
C TYR A 70 0.61 -2.84 -16.22
N CYS A 71 1.36 -2.44 -15.21
CA CYS A 71 2.81 -2.68 -15.14
C CYS A 71 3.18 -4.16 -15.24
N VAL A 72 2.35 -5.04 -14.66
CA VAL A 72 2.56 -6.49 -14.72
C VAL A 72 2.18 -7.09 -16.07
N THR A 73 1.09 -6.63 -16.67
CA THR A 73 0.50 -7.28 -17.87
C THR A 73 0.88 -6.60 -19.16
N HIS A 74 1.16 -5.30 -19.14
CA HIS A 74 1.29 -4.43 -20.31
C HIS A 74 0.08 -4.50 -21.26
N ASP A 75 -1.12 -4.85 -20.72
CA ASP A 75 -2.37 -4.87 -21.47
C ASP A 75 -2.86 -3.44 -21.71
N LYS A 76 -2.39 -2.87 -22.81
CA LYS A 76 -2.74 -1.50 -23.22
C LYS A 76 -4.21 -1.35 -23.57
N TYR A 77 -4.86 -2.43 -24.04
CA TYR A 77 -6.28 -2.40 -24.33
C TYR A 77 -7.09 -2.27 -23.04
N TRP A 78 -6.76 -3.10 -22.03
CA TRP A 78 -7.39 -3.00 -20.72
C TRP A 78 -7.10 -1.64 -20.07
N LEU A 79 -5.86 -1.14 -20.17
CA LEU A 79 -5.52 0.18 -19.62
C LEU A 79 -6.42 1.26 -20.23
N GLN A 80 -6.63 1.24 -21.54
CA GLN A 80 -7.46 2.22 -22.24
C GLN A 80 -8.94 2.12 -21.88
N SER A 81 -9.49 0.89 -21.78
CA SER A 81 -10.93 0.67 -21.61
C SER A 81 -11.40 0.68 -20.15
N GLU A 82 -10.55 0.30 -19.22
CA GLU A 82 -10.93 0.09 -17.81
C GLU A 82 -9.97 0.78 -16.84
N GLY A 83 -8.64 0.57 -17.01
CA GLY A 83 -7.63 1.03 -16.06
C GLY A 83 -7.48 2.56 -16.01
N TYR A 84 -7.43 3.22 -17.18
CA TYR A 84 -7.28 4.67 -17.23
C TYR A 84 -8.51 5.44 -16.74
N PRO A 85 -9.74 5.02 -17.04
CA PRO A 85 -10.92 5.59 -16.36
C PRO A 85 -10.83 5.53 -14.83
N LEU A 86 -10.40 4.41 -14.23
CA LEU A 86 -10.18 4.32 -12.79
C LEU A 86 -9.14 5.34 -12.32
N LEU A 87 -7.94 5.32 -12.90
CA LEU A 87 -6.83 6.21 -12.57
C LEU A 87 -7.18 7.69 -12.74
N LYS A 88 -7.89 8.03 -13.80
CA LYS A 88 -8.29 9.41 -14.04
C LYS A 88 -9.25 9.92 -12.96
N GLU A 89 -10.27 9.16 -12.66
CA GLU A 89 -11.29 9.60 -11.71
C GLU A 89 -10.77 9.61 -10.26
N THR A 90 -9.84 8.72 -9.88
CA THR A 90 -9.15 8.80 -8.58
C THR A 90 -8.23 10.03 -8.52
N ALA A 91 -7.46 10.32 -9.57
CA ALA A 91 -6.62 11.52 -9.63
C ALA A 91 -7.43 12.82 -9.61
N ASP A 92 -8.59 12.86 -10.28
CA ASP A 92 -9.49 14.00 -10.25
C ASP A 92 -10.12 14.21 -8.85
N PHE A 93 -10.35 13.10 -8.11
CA PHE A 93 -10.74 13.20 -6.70
C PHE A 93 -9.64 13.89 -5.89
N TRP A 94 -8.39 13.45 -5.95
CA TRP A 94 -7.31 14.03 -5.16
C TRP A 94 -7.08 15.50 -5.47
N THR A 95 -7.14 15.91 -6.74
CA THR A 95 -7.01 17.34 -7.10
C THR A 95 -8.14 18.20 -6.55
N SER A 96 -9.32 17.64 -6.36
CA SER A 96 -10.45 18.36 -5.74
C SER A 96 -10.46 18.28 -4.21
N ARG A 97 -9.81 17.24 -3.64
CA ARG A 97 -9.80 16.94 -2.20
C ARG A 97 -8.80 17.79 -1.42
N VAL A 98 -7.67 18.11 -2.03
CA VAL A 98 -6.62 18.86 -1.35
C VAL A 98 -7.05 20.30 -1.02
N THR A 99 -6.55 20.81 0.09
CA THR A 99 -6.71 22.20 0.50
C THR A 99 -5.43 22.98 0.21
N ARG A 100 -5.53 24.06 -0.56
CA ARG A 100 -4.38 24.91 -0.84
C ARG A 100 -3.99 25.70 0.42
N ASN A 101 -2.75 25.49 0.88
CA ASN A 101 -2.20 26.15 2.06
C ASN A 101 -0.99 27.04 1.66
N GLY A 102 -1.28 28.16 1.03
CA GLY A 102 -0.25 29.08 0.52
C GLY A 102 0.36 28.67 -0.83
N PRO A 103 1.39 29.38 -1.29
CA PRO A 103 2.09 29.04 -2.54
C PRO A 103 2.85 27.71 -2.43
N GLY A 104 2.60 26.80 -3.38
CA GLY A 104 3.37 25.56 -3.48
C GLY A 104 3.14 24.55 -2.35
N ARG A 105 1.97 24.61 -1.69
CA ARG A 105 1.59 23.61 -0.68
C ARG A 105 0.11 23.25 -0.79
N TYR A 106 -0.16 21.94 -0.75
CA TYR A 106 -1.49 21.35 -0.68
C TYR A 106 -1.56 20.39 0.51
N ASP A 107 -2.47 20.64 1.44
CA ASP A 107 -2.68 19.78 2.59
C ASP A 107 -3.90 18.86 2.36
N ILE A 108 -3.87 17.66 2.91
CA ILE A 108 -5.03 16.77 3.03
C ILE A 108 -5.45 16.81 4.51
N VAL A 109 -6.56 17.46 4.78
CA VAL A 109 -7.00 17.73 6.15
C VAL A 109 -8.16 16.84 6.56
N ASN A 110 -8.29 16.58 7.87
CA ASN A 110 -9.39 15.84 8.46
C ASN A 110 -9.59 14.45 7.84
N VAL A 111 -8.60 13.58 8.01
CA VAL A 111 -8.68 12.19 7.61
C VAL A 111 -8.63 11.24 8.82
N VAL A 112 -9.10 10.02 8.60
CA VAL A 112 -8.68 8.85 9.36
C VAL A 112 -7.49 8.26 8.62
N ALA A 113 -6.40 8.02 9.33
CA ALA A 113 -5.18 7.45 8.78
C ALA A 113 -5.30 5.93 8.57
N ALA A 114 -4.35 5.32 7.85
CA ALA A 114 -4.22 3.87 7.85
C ALA A 114 -4.01 3.31 9.26
N ASP A 115 -3.34 4.04 10.15
CA ASP A 115 -3.46 3.86 11.58
C ASP A 115 -4.79 4.44 12.10
N GLU A 116 -5.82 3.63 12.21
CA GLU A 116 -7.18 4.06 12.60
C GLU A 116 -7.28 4.66 14.02
N PHE A 117 -6.21 4.63 14.84
CA PHE A 117 -6.14 5.43 16.07
C PHE A 117 -5.98 6.92 15.76
N ALA A 118 -5.42 7.26 14.61
CA ALA A 118 -5.23 8.62 14.14
C ALA A 118 -6.48 9.10 13.37
N GLN A 119 -7.44 9.67 14.10
CA GLN A 119 -8.68 10.19 13.55
C GLN A 119 -8.70 11.71 13.61
N ASN A 120 -9.33 12.36 12.61
CA ASN A 120 -9.39 13.82 12.48
C ASN A 120 -7.99 14.45 12.50
N VAL A 121 -7.10 13.89 11.67
CA VAL A 121 -5.73 14.36 11.53
C VAL A 121 -5.50 15.00 10.17
N ASP A 122 -4.49 15.86 10.10
CA ASP A 122 -4.09 16.56 8.88
C ASP A 122 -2.74 16.02 8.41
N ASP A 123 -2.56 15.98 7.10
CA ASP A 123 -1.30 15.56 6.45
C ASP A 123 -0.78 14.21 6.95
N ASN A 124 -1.66 13.20 7.00
CA ASN A 124 -1.24 11.83 7.31
C ASN A 124 -0.25 11.34 6.24
N ALA A 125 0.83 10.71 6.69
CA ALA A 125 1.95 10.34 5.85
C ALA A 125 1.56 9.35 4.76
N PHE A 126 0.84 8.28 5.10
CA PHE A 126 0.41 7.29 4.12
C PHE A 126 -0.63 7.86 3.15
N THR A 127 -1.67 8.54 3.64
CA THR A 127 -2.69 9.17 2.80
C THR A 127 -2.05 10.15 1.80
N ASN A 128 -1.12 10.98 2.28
CA ASN A 128 -0.41 11.94 1.42
C ASN A 128 0.48 11.25 0.38
N ALA A 129 1.21 10.21 0.77
CA ALA A 129 2.08 9.46 -0.14
C ALA A 129 1.28 8.68 -1.19
N ALA A 130 0.18 8.02 -0.78
CA ALA A 130 -0.70 7.29 -1.68
C ALA A 130 -1.39 8.22 -2.69
N ALA A 131 -1.87 9.38 -2.25
CA ALA A 131 -2.42 10.39 -3.15
C ALA A 131 -1.40 10.89 -4.19
N ARG A 132 -0.14 11.09 -3.78
CA ARG A 132 0.95 11.46 -4.70
C ARG A 132 1.22 10.38 -5.74
N GLU A 133 1.33 9.13 -5.30
CA GLU A 133 1.55 7.97 -6.18
C GLU A 133 0.42 7.84 -7.21
N ASP A 134 -0.84 7.87 -6.78
CA ASP A 134 -2.00 7.77 -7.68
C ASP A 134 -2.02 8.87 -8.75
N LEU A 135 -1.73 10.12 -8.37
CA LEU A 135 -1.61 11.25 -9.30
C LEU A 135 -0.48 11.06 -10.33
N GLU A 136 0.65 10.52 -9.88
CA GLU A 136 1.81 10.20 -10.74
C GLU A 136 1.50 9.03 -11.67
N ASP A 137 0.82 8.00 -11.18
CA ASP A 137 0.41 6.83 -11.94
C ASP A 137 -0.64 7.18 -13.01
N ALA A 138 -1.63 8.01 -12.69
CA ALA A 138 -2.58 8.54 -13.66
C ALA A 138 -1.87 9.33 -14.77
N SER A 139 -0.89 10.15 -14.39
CA SER A 139 -0.06 10.89 -15.34
C SER A 139 0.78 9.96 -16.23
N ALA A 140 1.32 8.87 -15.67
CA ALA A 140 2.07 7.87 -16.43
C ALA A 140 1.17 7.10 -17.39
N ALA A 141 -0.02 6.71 -16.96
CA ALA A 141 -1.03 6.01 -17.77
C ALA A 141 -1.47 6.87 -18.97
N ALA A 142 -1.73 8.16 -18.77
CA ALA A 142 -2.04 9.10 -19.84
C ALA A 142 -0.95 9.10 -20.93
N ARG A 143 0.33 9.21 -20.50
CA ARG A 143 1.47 9.18 -21.42
C ARG A 143 1.58 7.87 -22.20
N VAL A 144 1.36 6.73 -21.55
CA VAL A 144 1.34 5.40 -22.19
C VAL A 144 0.28 5.34 -23.28
N LEU A 145 -0.88 5.96 -23.05
CA LEU A 145 -1.98 6.02 -24.00
C LEU A 145 -1.77 7.08 -25.09
N GLY A 146 -0.73 7.92 -24.97
CA GLY A 146 -0.45 8.98 -25.94
C GLY A 146 -1.32 10.23 -25.75
N THR A 147 -1.89 10.40 -24.56
CA THR A 147 -2.65 11.59 -24.18
C THR A 147 -1.86 12.47 -23.23
N ALA A 148 -2.10 13.78 -23.24
CA ALA A 148 -1.49 14.68 -22.28
C ALA A 148 -2.15 14.47 -20.90
N PRO A 149 -1.38 14.27 -19.82
CA PRO A 149 -1.94 14.26 -18.49
C PRO A 149 -2.46 15.65 -18.08
N ASP A 150 -3.41 15.69 -17.16
CA ASP A 150 -3.84 16.94 -16.57
C ASP A 150 -2.65 17.57 -15.80
N PRO A 151 -2.28 18.85 -16.06
CA PRO A 151 -1.17 19.50 -15.40
C PRO A 151 -1.38 19.67 -13.89
N ASP A 152 -2.61 19.70 -13.42
CA ASP A 152 -2.93 19.82 -11.99
C ASP A 152 -2.52 18.56 -11.22
N TRP A 153 -2.56 17.37 -11.83
CA TRP A 153 -2.12 16.13 -11.19
C TRP A 153 -0.66 16.23 -10.74
N ALA A 154 0.23 16.58 -11.65
CA ALA A 154 1.66 16.73 -11.33
C ALA A 154 1.94 17.88 -10.34
N ASN A 155 1.18 18.98 -10.46
CA ASN A 155 1.33 20.12 -9.58
C ASN A 155 0.89 19.77 -8.14
N VAL A 156 -0.22 19.08 -7.97
CA VAL A 156 -0.73 18.65 -6.65
C VAL A 156 0.21 17.59 -6.06
N ALA A 157 0.57 16.54 -6.80
CA ALA A 157 1.46 15.48 -6.33
C ALA A 157 2.78 16.04 -5.78
N LYS A 158 3.40 16.98 -6.51
CA LYS A 158 4.67 17.61 -6.11
C LYS A 158 4.56 18.38 -4.79
N ASN A 159 3.40 18.92 -4.48
CA ASN A 159 3.22 19.93 -3.42
C ASN A 159 2.43 19.38 -2.19
N ILE A 160 2.00 18.13 -2.19
CA ILE A 160 1.52 17.44 -0.98
C ILE A 160 2.73 17.13 -0.09
N PRO A 161 2.74 17.48 1.22
CA PRO A 161 3.89 17.29 2.09
C PRO A 161 4.02 15.86 2.61
N ILE A 162 5.26 15.45 2.87
CA ILE A 162 5.58 14.34 3.80
C ILE A 162 6.36 14.95 4.95
N LEU A 163 5.73 14.96 6.12
CA LEU A 163 6.28 15.62 7.30
C LEU A 163 7.37 14.76 7.96
N LYS A 164 8.36 15.43 8.56
CA LYS A 164 9.46 14.75 9.27
C LYS A 164 9.75 15.42 10.59
N PHE A 165 10.25 14.63 11.54
CA PHE A 165 10.90 15.14 12.73
C PHE A 165 12.29 15.71 12.40
N PRO A 166 12.90 16.49 13.31
CA PRO A 166 14.24 17.08 13.08
C PRO A 166 15.35 16.05 12.83
N ASP A 167 15.21 14.81 13.32
CA ASP A 167 16.15 13.72 13.12
C ASP A 167 15.96 12.99 11.76
N GLY A 168 14.94 13.39 10.98
CA GLY A 168 14.61 12.83 9.69
C GLY A 168 13.66 11.64 9.73
N THR A 169 13.22 11.17 10.90
CA THR A 169 12.12 10.20 11.05
C THR A 169 10.85 10.79 10.44
N VAL A 170 10.12 10.01 9.68
CA VAL A 170 8.84 10.47 9.11
C VAL A 170 7.84 10.66 10.22
N ARG A 171 7.12 11.79 10.18
CA ARG A 171 6.05 12.08 11.12
C ARG A 171 4.74 11.59 10.52
N GLU A 172 3.99 10.82 11.28
CA GLU A 172 2.77 10.18 10.81
C GLU A 172 1.69 11.18 10.35
N TYR A 173 1.50 12.28 11.09
CA TYR A 173 0.58 13.37 10.71
C TYR A 173 0.99 14.69 11.36
N ALA A 174 0.37 15.78 10.96
CA ALA A 174 0.60 17.09 11.57
C ALA A 174 0.19 17.05 13.05
N GLY A 175 1.15 17.35 13.93
CA GLY A 175 0.95 17.29 15.38
C GLY A 175 1.23 15.94 16.05
N TYR A 176 1.52 14.88 15.30
CA TYR A 176 1.95 13.61 15.89
C TYR A 176 3.21 13.80 16.74
N ASN A 177 3.21 13.25 17.93
CA ASN A 177 4.31 13.39 18.90
C ASN A 177 4.56 12.09 19.71
N GLY A 178 4.48 10.93 19.06
CA GLY A 178 4.84 9.64 19.66
C GLY A 178 3.68 8.90 20.31
N GLN A 179 2.45 9.15 19.92
CA GLN A 179 1.29 8.39 20.32
C GLN A 179 1.44 6.92 19.88
N GLN A 180 0.71 6.02 20.54
CA GLN A 180 0.63 4.63 20.15
C GLN A 180 -0.12 4.52 18.82
N THR A 181 0.37 3.64 17.93
CA THR A 181 -0.24 3.33 16.63
C THR A 181 -0.94 1.97 16.69
N LYS A 182 -2.08 1.82 16.00
CA LYS A 182 -2.81 0.55 15.90
C LYS A 182 -2.11 -0.40 14.95
N GLN A 183 -1.69 0.11 13.79
CA GLN A 183 -1.13 -0.66 12.68
C GLN A 183 -0.12 0.17 11.89
N ALA A 184 0.54 -0.44 10.90
CA ALA A 184 1.50 0.24 10.04
C ALA A 184 0.82 1.38 9.26
N ASP A 185 1.46 2.54 9.24
CA ASP A 185 1.11 3.73 8.46
C ASP A 185 2.36 4.28 7.75
N VAL A 186 3.29 4.85 8.51
CA VAL A 186 4.55 5.41 7.99
C VAL A 186 5.39 4.35 7.26
N GLU A 187 5.39 3.13 7.73
CA GLU A 187 6.14 2.03 7.11
C GLU A 187 5.63 1.70 5.70
N LEU A 188 4.35 1.98 5.42
CA LEU A 188 3.76 1.81 4.10
C LEU A 188 4.42 2.71 3.03
N LEU A 189 5.09 3.77 3.43
CA LEU A 189 5.87 4.61 2.53
C LEU A 189 7.13 3.89 2.00
N GLY A 190 7.69 2.96 2.77
CA GLY A 190 8.80 2.11 2.35
C GLY A 190 8.36 0.91 1.51
N TYR A 191 7.22 0.35 1.83
CA TYR A 191 6.51 -0.69 1.10
C TYR A 191 5.02 -0.62 1.44
N PRO A 192 4.08 -0.60 0.47
CA PRO A 192 4.29 -0.85 -0.96
C PRO A 192 4.64 0.39 -1.81
N LEU A 193 4.53 1.62 -1.30
CA LEU A 193 4.60 2.82 -2.14
C LEU A 193 6.01 3.16 -2.66
N HIS A 194 7.08 2.71 -2.01
CA HIS A 194 8.45 3.10 -2.34
C HIS A 194 8.72 4.62 -2.32
N ALA A 195 7.84 5.39 -1.70
CA ALA A 195 7.98 6.83 -1.52
C ALA A 195 9.22 7.20 -0.68
N ILE A 196 9.68 6.26 0.15
CA ILE A 196 10.93 6.31 0.90
C ILE A 196 11.77 5.09 0.52
N SER A 197 12.92 5.33 -0.09
CA SER A 197 13.88 4.30 -0.51
C SER A 197 15.19 4.31 0.28
N ASP A 198 15.45 5.37 1.07
CA ASP A 198 16.65 5.47 1.88
C ASP A 198 16.60 4.51 3.08
N SER A 199 17.52 3.53 3.07
CA SER A 199 17.59 2.48 4.10
C SER A 199 17.76 3.03 5.51
N SER A 200 18.40 4.17 5.67
CA SER A 200 18.61 4.78 7.01
C SER A 200 17.31 5.37 7.55
N THR A 201 16.50 5.97 6.71
CA THR A 201 15.17 6.47 7.07
C THR A 201 14.23 5.31 7.36
N ILE A 202 14.15 4.29 6.48
CA ILE A 202 13.33 3.10 6.72
C ILE A 202 13.68 2.44 8.07
N ARG A 203 14.97 2.32 8.40
CA ARG A 203 15.40 1.75 9.68
C ARG A 203 14.94 2.60 10.87
N ARG A 204 15.11 3.93 10.80
CA ARG A 204 14.64 4.83 11.86
C ARG A 204 13.14 4.75 12.06
N ASP A 205 12.37 4.72 10.97
CA ASP A 205 10.92 4.63 11.01
C ASP A 205 10.47 3.30 11.64
N LEU A 206 11.06 2.16 11.22
CA LEU A 206 10.80 0.85 11.83
C LEU A 206 11.12 0.81 13.33
N ASP A 207 12.25 1.39 13.74
CA ASP A 207 12.65 1.42 15.15
C ASP A 207 11.72 2.34 15.96
N TYR A 208 11.38 3.51 15.40
CA TYR A 208 10.55 4.49 16.07
C TYR A 208 9.11 4.01 16.27
N TYR A 209 8.47 3.55 15.20
CA TYR A 209 7.07 3.09 15.24
C TYR A 209 6.94 1.69 15.82
N GLY A 210 7.91 0.80 15.60
CA GLY A 210 7.92 -0.53 16.19
C GLY A 210 7.88 -0.56 17.72
N ALA A 211 8.41 0.48 18.36
CA ALA A 211 8.31 0.65 19.81
C ALA A 211 6.93 1.19 20.28
N ARG A 212 6.07 1.60 19.34
CA ARG A 212 4.77 2.25 19.61
C ARG A 212 3.58 1.48 19.07
N ILE A 213 3.85 0.46 18.27
CA ILE A 213 2.77 -0.33 17.67
C ILE A 213 2.01 -1.11 18.74
N ALA A 214 0.69 -1.03 18.67
CA ALA A 214 -0.19 -1.84 19.51
C ALA A 214 -0.14 -3.32 19.10
N ASN A 215 -0.74 -4.19 19.87
CA ASN A 215 -0.99 -5.57 19.45
C ASN A 215 -2.18 -5.57 18.48
N GLY A 216 -1.92 -5.08 17.27
CA GLY A 216 -2.91 -4.79 16.25
C GLY A 216 -3.07 -5.88 15.20
N PRO A 217 -3.65 -5.53 14.04
CA PRO A 217 -4.00 -6.47 12.99
C PRO A 217 -2.82 -7.22 12.39
N ALA A 218 -3.07 -8.46 11.94
CA ALA A 218 -2.09 -9.39 11.37
C ALA A 218 -1.25 -8.79 10.21
N MET A 219 -1.83 -7.88 9.42
CA MET A 219 -1.17 -7.28 8.25
C MET A 219 0.06 -6.43 8.59
N THR A 220 0.13 -5.85 9.78
CA THR A 220 1.26 -5.01 10.20
C THR A 220 2.58 -5.78 10.17
N GLN A 221 2.60 -7.02 10.66
CA GLN A 221 3.81 -7.83 10.72
C GLN A 221 4.37 -8.15 9.33
N SER A 222 3.50 -8.23 8.32
CA SER A 222 3.90 -8.45 6.93
C SER A 222 4.70 -7.28 6.38
N ILE A 223 4.28 -6.05 6.63
CA ILE A 223 4.99 -4.83 6.21
C ILE A 223 6.36 -4.76 6.87
N TYR A 224 6.42 -4.98 8.18
CA TYR A 224 7.69 -5.01 8.93
C TYR A 224 8.64 -6.07 8.38
N ALA A 225 8.16 -7.30 8.17
CA ALA A 225 8.99 -8.39 7.66
C ALA A 225 9.55 -8.08 6.25
N ILE A 226 8.74 -7.50 5.35
CA ILE A 226 9.20 -7.10 4.01
C ILE A 226 10.30 -6.04 4.11
N LEU A 227 10.12 -5.01 4.93
CA LEU A 227 11.10 -3.94 5.09
C LEU A 227 12.38 -4.43 5.77
N GLN A 228 12.26 -5.27 6.80
CA GLN A 228 13.42 -5.89 7.47
C GLN A 228 14.24 -6.75 6.50
N GLU A 229 13.56 -7.53 5.64
CA GLU A 229 14.26 -8.30 4.60
C GLU A 229 15.00 -7.35 3.63
N ARG A 230 14.34 -6.30 3.15
CA ARG A 230 14.94 -5.28 2.27
C ARG A 230 16.14 -4.57 2.90
N LEU A 231 16.16 -4.45 4.21
CA LEU A 231 17.31 -3.95 4.96
C LEU A 231 18.41 -4.99 5.15
N GLY A 232 18.25 -6.20 4.62
CA GLY A 232 19.20 -7.30 4.72
C GLY A 232 19.23 -7.96 6.10
N MET A 233 18.09 -8.03 6.78
CA MET A 233 17.89 -8.63 8.10
C MET A 233 16.97 -9.86 8.01
N PRO A 234 17.34 -10.93 7.25
CA PRO A 234 16.42 -12.04 6.95
C PRO A 234 15.97 -12.81 8.20
N GLU A 235 16.81 -12.95 9.21
CA GLU A 235 16.44 -13.65 10.46
C GLU A 235 15.39 -12.87 11.25
N THR A 236 15.55 -11.55 11.33
CA THR A 236 14.57 -10.67 11.97
C THR A 236 13.26 -10.67 11.20
N ALA A 237 13.33 -10.57 9.87
CA ALA A 237 12.18 -10.64 8.98
C ALA A 237 11.41 -11.95 9.15
N PHE A 238 12.12 -13.08 9.27
CA PHE A 238 11.50 -14.38 9.46
C PHE A 238 10.82 -14.50 10.83
N ALA A 239 11.48 -14.07 11.88
CA ALA A 239 10.88 -14.05 13.22
C ALA A 239 9.62 -13.17 13.28
N THR A 240 9.65 -12.01 12.61
CA THR A 240 8.49 -11.11 12.51
C THR A 240 7.36 -11.77 11.71
N PHE A 241 7.68 -12.40 10.59
CA PHE A 241 6.72 -13.13 9.75
C PHE A 241 6.07 -14.28 10.53
N GLU A 242 6.86 -15.14 11.21
CA GLU A 242 6.34 -16.25 12.02
C GLU A 242 5.43 -15.77 13.15
N LYS A 243 5.84 -14.73 13.87
CA LYS A 243 5.02 -14.12 14.92
C LYS A 243 3.68 -13.64 14.35
N GLY A 244 3.72 -13.02 13.16
CA GLY A 244 2.52 -12.50 12.50
C GLY A 244 1.50 -13.59 12.22
N TYR A 245 1.85 -14.64 11.49
CA TYR A 245 0.87 -15.65 11.11
C TYR A 245 0.50 -16.59 12.27
N ARG A 246 1.47 -17.10 13.06
CA ARG A 246 1.21 -18.07 14.13
C ARG A 246 0.27 -17.57 15.21
N SER A 247 0.34 -16.30 15.54
CA SER A 247 -0.54 -15.71 16.56
C SER A 247 -1.96 -15.46 16.08
N HIS A 248 -2.18 -15.49 14.76
CA HIS A 248 -3.47 -15.19 14.12
C HIS A 248 -4.11 -16.40 13.44
N GLU A 249 -3.44 -17.56 13.44
CA GLU A 249 -3.99 -18.80 12.89
C GLU A 249 -5.18 -19.29 13.72
N VAL A 250 -6.26 -19.66 13.05
CA VAL A 250 -7.49 -20.19 13.65
C VAL A 250 -7.76 -21.59 13.11
N ALA A 251 -7.66 -22.59 14.02
CA ALA A 251 -7.96 -23.98 13.71
C ALA A 251 -9.45 -24.17 13.34
N PRO A 252 -9.83 -25.21 12.57
CA PRO A 252 -8.98 -26.30 12.08
C PRO A 252 -8.39 -26.04 10.66
N PHE A 253 -8.65 -24.90 10.04
CA PHE A 253 -8.30 -24.63 8.65
C PHE A 253 -7.12 -23.65 8.51
N ASP A 254 -6.49 -23.26 9.62
CA ASP A 254 -5.38 -22.31 9.68
C ASP A 254 -5.69 -21.00 8.94
N THR A 255 -6.94 -20.55 9.05
CA THR A 255 -7.39 -19.27 8.53
C THR A 255 -6.84 -18.13 9.39
N ILE A 256 -6.81 -16.93 8.86
CA ILE A 256 -6.20 -15.79 9.55
C ILE A 256 -7.28 -14.92 10.17
N SER A 257 -7.14 -14.66 11.48
CA SER A 257 -7.92 -13.67 12.22
C SER A 257 -7.27 -12.27 12.12
N GLU A 258 -8.06 -11.25 12.33
CA GLU A 258 -7.56 -9.87 12.38
C GLU A 258 -6.64 -9.66 13.59
N VAL A 259 -7.12 -10.03 14.76
CA VAL A 259 -6.42 -9.88 16.04
C VAL A 259 -5.98 -11.24 16.57
N ALA A 260 -4.81 -11.31 17.17
CA ALA A 260 -4.29 -12.54 17.75
C ALA A 260 -5.24 -13.11 18.81
N GLY A 261 -5.58 -14.41 18.64
CA GLY A 261 -6.50 -15.12 19.54
C GLY A 261 -7.99 -14.84 19.30
N ASP A 262 -8.34 -14.05 18.30
CA ASP A 262 -9.72 -13.84 17.87
C ASP A 262 -10.24 -15.04 17.06
N THR A 263 -11.57 -15.17 16.98
CA THR A 263 -12.28 -16.19 16.22
C THR A 263 -12.81 -15.69 14.87
N ASN A 264 -12.60 -14.43 14.53
CA ASN A 264 -12.93 -13.90 13.21
C ASN A 264 -11.95 -14.45 12.16
N VAL A 265 -12.43 -15.43 11.39
CA VAL A 265 -11.60 -16.32 10.55
C VAL A 265 -11.37 -15.84 9.12
N TYR A 266 -11.78 -14.63 8.75
CA TYR A 266 -11.77 -14.19 7.36
C TYR A 266 -11.01 -12.86 7.14
N PHE A 267 -9.87 -12.72 7.75
CA PHE A 267 -9.07 -11.51 7.57
C PHE A 267 -8.19 -11.61 6.31
N ALA A 268 -8.80 -11.31 5.15
CA ALA A 268 -8.16 -11.42 3.83
C ALA A 268 -6.92 -10.51 3.70
N THR A 269 -6.93 -9.33 4.31
CA THR A 269 -5.80 -8.39 4.28
C THR A 269 -4.55 -8.99 4.95
N GLY A 270 -4.72 -9.65 6.10
CA GLY A 270 -3.62 -10.36 6.75
C GLY A 270 -3.08 -11.50 5.92
N ALA A 271 -3.98 -12.35 5.37
CA ALA A 271 -3.57 -13.44 4.48
C ALA A 271 -2.84 -12.92 3.23
N GLY A 272 -3.33 -11.85 2.63
CA GLY A 272 -2.66 -11.15 1.51
C GLY A 272 -1.27 -10.64 1.89
N GLY A 273 -1.12 -10.06 3.07
CA GLY A 273 0.16 -9.58 3.60
C GLY A 273 1.20 -10.70 3.73
N PHE A 274 0.79 -11.88 4.23
CA PHE A 274 1.70 -13.04 4.31
C PHE A 274 2.16 -13.51 2.93
N LEU A 275 1.27 -13.56 1.93
CA LEU A 275 1.64 -13.87 0.56
C LEU A 275 2.59 -12.80 -0.01
N GLN A 276 2.36 -11.54 0.27
CA GLN A 276 3.26 -10.44 -0.12
C GLN A 276 4.63 -10.57 0.54
N THR A 277 4.72 -10.98 1.80
CA THR A 277 6.01 -11.23 2.46
C THR A 277 6.81 -12.31 1.73
N MET A 278 6.15 -13.38 1.28
CA MET A 278 6.80 -14.42 0.48
C MET A 278 7.25 -13.92 -0.89
N LEU A 279 6.43 -13.09 -1.56
CA LEU A 279 6.72 -12.59 -2.92
C LEU A 279 7.72 -11.43 -2.90
N TYR A 280 7.45 -10.40 -2.13
CA TYR A 280 8.15 -9.10 -2.19
C TYR A 280 9.22 -8.93 -1.12
N GLY A 281 9.12 -9.70 -0.02
CA GLY A 281 10.16 -9.87 0.99
C GLY A 281 11.16 -10.93 0.53
N PHE A 282 11.01 -12.16 1.00
CA PHE A 282 11.96 -13.26 0.77
C PHE A 282 12.17 -13.61 -0.71
N GLY A 283 11.16 -13.44 -1.56
CA GLY A 283 11.25 -13.66 -3.01
C GLY A 283 11.97 -12.55 -3.76
N GLY A 284 12.04 -11.37 -3.16
CA GLY A 284 12.68 -10.18 -3.75
C GLY A 284 12.01 -9.67 -5.01
N LEU A 285 10.75 -10.05 -5.27
CA LEU A 285 10.03 -9.53 -6.43
C LEU A 285 9.66 -8.06 -6.23
N GLU A 286 9.52 -7.34 -7.32
CA GLU A 286 9.10 -5.95 -7.33
C GLU A 286 8.33 -5.66 -8.61
N ILE A 287 7.21 -4.93 -8.50
CA ILE A 287 6.47 -4.43 -9.65
C ILE A 287 7.08 -3.09 -10.06
N THR A 288 7.44 -2.97 -11.32
CA THR A 288 7.98 -1.74 -11.91
C THR A 288 7.24 -1.44 -13.22
N PRO A 289 7.35 -0.22 -13.76
CA PRO A 289 6.79 0.08 -15.09
C PRO A 289 7.27 -0.84 -16.22
N GLN A 290 8.38 -1.57 -16.01
CA GLN A 290 8.92 -2.55 -16.97
C GLN A 290 8.42 -3.99 -16.70
N GLY A 291 7.59 -4.18 -15.71
CA GLY A 291 7.07 -5.48 -15.30
C GLY A 291 7.62 -5.96 -13.96
N ILE A 292 7.54 -7.26 -13.73
CA ILE A 292 8.07 -7.87 -12.51
C ILE A 292 9.58 -8.06 -12.64
N VAL A 293 10.33 -7.46 -11.73
CA VAL A 293 11.77 -7.64 -11.58
C VAL A 293 12.07 -8.39 -10.29
N GLN A 294 13.27 -9.01 -10.20
CA GLN A 294 13.75 -9.66 -8.99
C GLN A 294 14.98 -8.93 -8.47
N ARG A 295 14.88 -8.43 -7.23
CA ARG A 295 16.01 -7.86 -6.49
C ARG A 295 16.84 -8.96 -5.82
N PRO A 296 18.12 -8.72 -5.55
CA PRO A 296 18.86 -9.58 -4.64
C PRO A 296 18.17 -9.63 -3.26
N THR A 297 17.98 -10.83 -2.75
CA THR A 297 17.35 -11.08 -1.45
C THR A 297 18.13 -12.15 -0.69
N ARG A 298 17.85 -12.33 0.60
CA ARG A 298 18.44 -13.35 1.44
C ARG A 298 17.36 -14.19 2.09
N LEU A 299 17.57 -15.49 2.13
CA LEU A 299 16.72 -16.40 2.87
C LEU A 299 17.21 -16.49 4.33
N PRO A 300 16.29 -16.73 5.28
CA PRO A 300 16.70 -17.07 6.65
C PRO A 300 17.50 -18.39 6.63
N ALA A 301 18.38 -18.56 7.62
CA ALA A 301 19.32 -19.69 7.68
C ALA A 301 18.63 -21.07 7.64
N GLU A 302 17.39 -21.13 8.13
CA GLU A 302 16.60 -22.37 8.15
C GLU A 302 16.11 -22.79 6.78
N TRP A 303 16.05 -21.86 5.79
CA TRP A 303 15.54 -22.14 4.45
C TRP A 303 16.67 -22.42 3.46
N ARG A 304 16.66 -23.59 2.87
CA ARG A 304 17.61 -23.94 1.80
C ARG A 304 17.25 -23.30 0.47
N SER A 305 15.96 -23.17 0.21
CA SER A 305 15.43 -22.54 -1.00
C SER A 305 13.99 -22.09 -0.82
N LEU A 306 13.60 -21.09 -1.62
CA LEU A 306 12.22 -20.65 -1.83
C LEU A 306 11.92 -20.77 -3.33
N THR A 307 10.82 -21.42 -3.68
CA THR A 307 10.36 -21.53 -5.07
C THR A 307 8.99 -20.89 -5.19
N LEU A 308 8.88 -19.87 -6.05
CA LEU A 308 7.65 -19.16 -6.37
C LEU A 308 7.24 -19.54 -7.79
N THR A 309 6.08 -20.18 -7.96
CA THR A 309 5.60 -20.66 -9.26
C THR A 309 4.36 -19.91 -9.72
N GLY A 310 4.15 -19.84 -11.04
CA GLY A 310 2.94 -19.26 -11.62
C GLY A 310 2.85 -17.74 -11.47
N ILE A 311 3.98 -17.03 -11.49
CA ILE A 311 4.06 -15.60 -11.27
C ILE A 311 3.88 -14.82 -12.56
N GLY A 312 2.98 -13.84 -12.53
CA GLY A 312 2.71 -12.92 -13.64
C GLY A 312 2.01 -13.60 -14.84
N PRO A 313 1.86 -12.87 -15.95
CA PRO A 313 1.10 -13.33 -17.11
C PRO A 313 1.75 -14.55 -17.82
N HIS A 314 3.06 -14.71 -17.65
CA HIS A 314 3.83 -15.81 -18.26
C HIS A 314 4.06 -16.98 -17.32
N LEU A 315 3.39 -17.01 -16.18
CA LEU A 315 3.47 -18.09 -15.17
C LEU A 315 4.93 -18.47 -14.82
N LYS A 316 5.80 -17.48 -14.69
CA LYS A 316 7.22 -17.68 -14.39
C LYS A 316 7.43 -18.37 -13.05
N THR A 317 8.54 -19.11 -12.98
CA THR A 317 9.05 -19.69 -11.73
C THR A 317 10.32 -18.96 -11.32
N TYR A 318 10.37 -18.54 -10.05
CA TYR A 318 11.55 -17.94 -9.42
C TYR A 318 12.06 -18.90 -8.35
N VAL A 319 13.35 -19.16 -8.36
CA VAL A 319 14.02 -20.02 -7.37
C VAL A 319 15.12 -19.24 -6.70
N ILE A 320 15.01 -19.05 -5.41
CA ILE A 320 16.00 -18.41 -4.54
C ILE A 320 16.68 -19.52 -3.72
N ARG A 321 18.00 -19.57 -3.70
CA ARG A 321 18.76 -20.55 -2.92
C ARG A 321 19.71 -19.85 -1.97
N SER A 322 19.85 -20.40 -0.78
CA SER A 322 20.82 -19.90 0.21
C SER A 322 22.27 -20.01 -0.27
N SER A 323 22.58 -21.01 -1.12
CA SER A 323 23.91 -21.18 -1.74
C SER A 323 24.29 -20.05 -2.72
N ASP A 324 23.31 -19.38 -3.32
CA ASP A 324 23.53 -18.32 -4.31
C ASP A 324 23.78 -16.96 -3.66
N GLN A 325 23.66 -16.90 -2.33
CA GLN A 325 23.79 -15.69 -1.54
C GLN A 325 25.25 -15.46 -1.14
N LYS A 326 25.88 -14.43 -1.70
CA LYS A 326 27.25 -14.08 -1.31
C LYS A 326 27.28 -13.68 0.17
N PRO A 327 28.22 -14.23 0.96
CA PRO A 327 28.42 -13.73 2.32
C PRO A 327 28.71 -12.22 2.28
N LYS A 328 28.09 -11.44 3.17
CA LYS A 328 28.53 -10.04 3.39
C LYS A 328 30.01 -10.10 3.75
N ALA A 329 30.87 -9.40 3.00
CA ALA A 329 32.22 -9.15 3.47
C ALA A 329 32.11 -8.53 4.86
N ALA A 330 32.71 -9.17 5.86
CA ALA A 330 32.77 -8.63 7.21
C ALA A 330 33.38 -7.22 7.09
N ALA A 331 32.62 -6.20 7.47
CA ALA A 331 33.16 -4.86 7.64
C ALA A 331 34.05 -4.93 8.91
N HIS A 332 35.35 -4.84 8.67
CA HIS A 332 36.35 -4.64 9.73
C HIS A 332 36.34 -3.18 10.18
#